data_deb26aee49af52dfe4587ed22b2e3afb
#
_entry.id   deb26aee49af52dfe4587ed22b2e3afb
#
_cell.length_a   1.000
_cell.length_b   1.000
_cell.length_c   1.000
_cell.angle_alpha   90.00
_cell.angle_beta   90.00
_cell.angle_gamma   90.00
#
_symmetry.space_group_name_H-M   'P 1'
#
loop_
_entity.id
_entity.type
_entity.pdbx_description
1 polymer ?
#
loop_
_entity_poly.entity_id
_entity_poly.type
_entity_poly.pdbx_seq_one_letter_code
_entity_poly.pdbx_strand_id
1 'polypeptide(L)'
;MKRVRVVVSGDVQGVGYRYTMRMVAREVGVTGWVRNRRDGSVEAEVEGSDAQVDEVLAWMAEGPPGSRVRDAKVTDADTQEDRGFEVLGTA
;
A
#
# COMPACT_ATOMS: atom_id res chain seq x y z
N MET A 1 -10.06 -0.44 -14.84
CA MET A 1 -9.58 -0.44 -13.44
C MET A 1 -8.53 -1.52 -13.26
N LYS A 2 -7.55 -1.24 -12.45
CA LYS A 2 -6.41 -2.11 -12.18
C LYS A 2 -6.30 -2.33 -10.68
N ARG A 3 -6.04 -3.58 -10.26
CA ARG A 3 -5.74 -3.89 -8.86
C ARG A 3 -4.40 -4.60 -8.78
N VAL A 4 -3.57 -4.19 -7.84
CA VAL A 4 -2.28 -4.81 -7.58
C VAL A 4 -2.18 -5.17 -6.12
N ARG A 5 -1.41 -6.22 -5.82
CA ARG A 5 -0.98 -6.57 -4.47
C ARG A 5 0.48 -6.19 -4.33
N VAL A 6 0.82 -5.52 -3.24
CA VAL A 6 2.17 -5.02 -3.00
C VAL A 6 2.63 -5.49 -1.63
N VAL A 7 3.86 -5.99 -1.57
CA VAL A 7 4.51 -6.32 -0.31
C VAL A 7 5.81 -5.53 -0.25
N VAL A 8 5.91 -4.62 0.71
CA VAL A 8 7.15 -3.86 0.94
C VAL A 8 7.85 -4.41 2.16
N SER A 9 9.17 -4.53 2.07
CA SER A 9 10.02 -4.99 3.15
C SER A 9 11.13 -3.99 3.43
N GLY A 10 11.72 -4.09 4.62
CA GLY A 10 12.71 -3.16 5.14
C GLY A 10 12.25 -2.61 6.47
N ASP A 11 12.65 -1.38 6.79
CA ASP A 11 12.22 -0.70 8.01
C ASP A 11 10.92 0.05 7.72
N VAL A 12 9.81 -0.68 7.72
CA VAL A 12 8.50 -0.18 7.27
C VAL A 12 7.41 -0.27 8.34
N GLN A 13 7.66 -0.97 9.46
CA GLN A 13 6.73 -1.01 10.58
C GLN A 13 7.20 -0.08 11.71
N GLY A 14 6.23 0.45 12.47
CA GLY A 14 6.52 1.35 13.58
C GLY A 14 6.92 2.77 13.16
N VAL A 15 6.72 3.13 11.90
CA VAL A 15 7.12 4.44 11.33
C VAL A 15 5.93 5.20 10.74
N GLY A 16 4.70 4.73 11.01
CA GLY A 16 3.49 5.36 10.50
C GLY A 16 3.17 5.03 9.04
N TYR A 17 3.77 3.99 8.49
CA TYR A 17 3.62 3.63 7.08
C TYR A 17 2.16 3.41 6.69
N ARG A 18 1.42 2.61 7.45
CA ARG A 18 0.02 2.25 7.14
C ARG A 18 -0.91 3.47 7.14
N TYR A 19 -0.80 4.31 8.15
CA TYR A 19 -1.68 5.47 8.30
C TYR A 19 -1.37 6.56 7.28
N THR A 20 -0.09 6.78 6.99
CA THR A 20 0.32 7.72 5.95
C THR A 20 -0.13 7.22 4.57
N MET A 21 0.01 5.90 4.32
CA MET A 21 -0.47 5.30 3.08
C MET A 21 -1.97 5.49 2.91
N ARG A 22 -2.75 5.35 3.97
CA ARG A 22 -4.20 5.59 3.90
C ARG A 22 -4.50 7.03 3.47
N MET A 23 -3.77 8.00 4.01
CA MET A 23 -3.93 9.40 3.60
C MET A 23 -3.63 9.58 2.12
N VAL A 24 -2.50 9.07 1.66
CA VAL A 24 -2.08 9.16 0.25
C VAL A 24 -3.10 8.48 -0.66
N ALA A 25 -3.52 7.27 -0.29
CA ALA A 25 -4.49 6.50 -1.08
C ALA A 25 -5.81 7.25 -1.23
N ARG A 26 -6.30 7.86 -0.16
CA ARG A 26 -7.54 8.63 -0.18
C ARG A 26 -7.41 9.92 -0.99
N GLU A 27 -6.27 10.59 -0.93
CA GLU A 27 -6.02 11.78 -1.73
C GLU A 27 -5.95 11.46 -3.22
N VAL A 28 -5.27 10.38 -3.58
CA VAL A 28 -5.15 9.94 -4.97
C VAL A 28 -6.49 9.40 -5.49
N GLY A 29 -7.28 8.78 -4.61
CA GLY A 29 -8.58 8.25 -4.96
C GLY A 29 -8.60 6.76 -5.27
N VAL A 30 -7.59 6.01 -4.82
CA VAL A 30 -7.59 4.55 -4.95
C VAL A 30 -8.36 3.91 -3.81
N THR A 31 -8.80 2.67 -4.02
CA THR A 31 -9.45 1.84 -3.01
C THR A 31 -8.57 0.63 -2.69
N GLY A 32 -8.85 -0.03 -1.59
CA GLY A 32 -8.13 -1.21 -1.16
C GLY A 32 -7.87 -1.22 0.34
N TRP A 33 -6.71 -1.76 0.71
CA TRP A 33 -6.35 -1.90 2.12
C TRP A 33 -4.84 -2.03 2.30
N VAL A 34 -4.38 -1.84 3.54
CA VAL A 34 -2.99 -2.01 3.95
C VAL A 34 -2.94 -2.62 5.35
N ARG A 35 -1.98 -3.50 5.58
CA ARG A 35 -1.76 -4.13 6.90
C ARG A 35 -0.30 -4.46 7.11
N ASN A 36 0.09 -4.53 8.38
CA ASN A 36 1.36 -5.13 8.76
C ASN A 36 1.28 -6.66 8.65
N ARG A 37 2.41 -7.29 8.38
CA ARG A 37 2.56 -8.75 8.48
C ARG A 37 3.49 -9.07 9.63
N ARG A 38 3.36 -10.28 10.16
CA ARG A 38 4.18 -10.74 11.29
C ARG A 38 5.65 -10.86 10.96
N ASP A 39 6.00 -10.99 9.67
CA ASP A 39 7.38 -11.07 9.21
C ASP A 39 8.08 -9.71 9.13
N GLY A 40 7.40 -8.63 9.50
CA GLY A 40 7.94 -7.28 9.48
C GLY A 40 7.63 -6.49 8.20
N SER A 41 7.04 -7.13 7.19
CA SER A 41 6.66 -6.46 5.95
C SER A 41 5.31 -5.75 6.09
N VAL A 42 5.00 -4.90 5.11
CA VAL A 42 3.69 -4.27 4.95
C VAL A 42 3.09 -4.77 3.65
N GLU A 43 1.86 -5.23 3.71
CA GLU A 43 1.11 -5.75 2.57
C GLU A 43 -0.06 -4.83 2.26
N ALA A 44 -0.31 -4.59 0.98
CA ALA A 44 -1.44 -3.77 0.55
C ALA A 44 -2.03 -4.30 -0.74
N GLU A 45 -3.30 -3.99 -0.96
CA GLU A 45 -3.91 -4.07 -2.29
C GLU A 45 -4.44 -2.70 -2.66
N VAL A 46 -4.22 -2.30 -3.91
CA VAL A 46 -4.52 -0.96 -4.40
C VAL A 46 -5.24 -1.09 -5.74
N GLU A 47 -6.39 -0.44 -5.83
CA GLU A 47 -7.22 -0.48 -7.04
C GLU A 47 -7.57 0.94 -7.51
N GLY A 48 -7.46 1.18 -8.80
CA GLY A 48 -7.78 2.47 -9.40
C GLY A 48 -7.41 2.48 -10.88
N SER A 49 -7.37 3.65 -11.48
CA SER A 49 -6.83 3.79 -12.83
C SER A 49 -5.33 3.47 -12.84
N ASP A 50 -4.77 3.20 -14.01
CA ASP A 50 -3.34 2.94 -14.12
C ASP A 50 -2.51 4.09 -13.52
N ALA A 51 -2.88 5.34 -13.83
CA ALA A 51 -2.16 6.50 -13.32
C ALA A 51 -2.26 6.62 -11.79
N GLN A 52 -3.43 6.36 -11.23
CA GLN A 52 -3.63 6.41 -9.77
C GLN A 52 -2.83 5.31 -9.07
N VAL A 53 -2.87 4.09 -9.59
CA VAL A 53 -2.11 2.97 -9.01
C VAL A 53 -0.62 3.28 -9.07
N ASP A 54 -0.13 3.76 -10.22
CA ASP A 54 1.29 4.10 -10.39
C ASP A 54 1.75 5.17 -9.39
N GLU A 55 0.91 6.17 -9.13
CA GLU A 55 1.22 7.21 -8.16
C GLU A 55 1.36 6.65 -6.74
N VAL A 56 0.45 5.78 -6.34
CA VAL A 56 0.51 5.14 -5.02
C VAL A 56 1.71 4.19 -4.92
N LEU A 57 2.01 3.43 -5.97
CA LEU A 57 3.18 2.55 -6.00
C LEU A 57 4.48 3.34 -5.87
N ALA A 58 4.60 4.49 -6.51
CA ALA A 58 5.77 5.35 -6.39
C ALA A 58 5.95 5.82 -4.94
N TRP A 59 4.86 6.20 -4.27
CA TRP A 59 4.91 6.56 -2.85
C TRP A 59 5.32 5.38 -1.98
N MET A 60 4.77 4.18 -2.26
CA MET A 60 5.07 2.98 -1.47
C MET A 60 6.54 2.58 -1.54
N ALA A 61 7.17 2.77 -2.69
CA ALA A 61 8.58 2.45 -2.88
C ALA A 61 9.49 3.38 -2.07
N GLU A 62 9.03 4.58 -1.77
CA GLU A 62 9.76 5.55 -0.97
C GLU A 62 9.39 5.47 0.51
N GLY A 63 8.09 5.42 0.79
CA GLY A 63 7.54 5.39 2.14
C GLY A 63 7.59 6.75 2.85
N PRO A 64 7.08 6.83 4.08
CA PRO A 64 7.11 8.06 4.87
C PRO A 64 8.53 8.32 5.42
N PRO A 65 8.80 9.56 5.89
CA PRO A 65 10.05 9.86 6.56
C PRO A 65 10.31 8.88 7.72
N GLY A 66 11.54 8.41 7.83
CA GLY A 66 11.92 7.43 8.85
C GLY A 66 11.80 5.98 8.41
N SER A 67 11.17 5.72 7.26
CA SER A 67 11.12 4.38 6.70
C SER A 67 12.35 4.12 5.81
N ARG A 68 12.63 2.81 5.61
CA ARG A 68 13.62 2.35 4.62
C ARG A 68 13.03 1.17 3.89
N VAL A 69 12.62 1.41 2.65
CA VAL A 69 12.08 0.35 1.80
C VAL A 69 13.25 -0.32 1.08
N ARG A 70 13.46 -1.62 1.33
CA ARG A 70 14.52 -2.40 0.66
C ARG A 70 13.99 -3.08 -0.58
N ASP A 71 12.74 -3.49 -0.57
CA ASP A 71 12.13 -4.21 -1.67
C ASP A 71 10.64 -3.93 -1.71
N ALA A 72 10.10 -3.86 -2.91
CA ALA A 72 8.65 -3.71 -3.15
C ALA A 72 8.27 -4.70 -4.24
N LYS A 73 7.54 -5.75 -3.86
CA LYS A 73 7.09 -6.77 -4.78
C LYS A 73 5.65 -6.50 -5.19
N VAL A 74 5.42 -6.29 -6.48
CA VAL A 74 4.11 -5.97 -7.03
C VAL A 74 3.63 -7.12 -7.89
N THR A 75 2.40 -7.57 -7.64
CA THR A 75 1.74 -8.60 -8.46
C THR A 75 0.33 -8.13 -8.80
N ASP A 76 -0.20 -8.62 -9.93
CA ASP A 76 -1.57 -8.30 -10.31
C ASP A 76 -2.55 -9.01 -9.35
N ALA A 77 -3.69 -8.37 -9.12
CA ALA A 77 -4.77 -8.92 -8.32
C ALA A 77 -6.10 -8.68 -9.03
N ASP A 78 -7.11 -9.46 -8.67
CA ASP A 78 -8.44 -9.30 -9.21
C ASP A 78 -9.12 -8.09 -8.60
N THR A 79 -9.86 -7.34 -9.42
CA THR A 79 -10.62 -6.18 -8.94
C THR A 79 -11.68 -6.61 -7.95
N GLN A 80 -11.86 -5.82 -6.88
CA GLN A 80 -12.78 -6.12 -5.78
C GLN A 80 -13.90 -5.10 -5.64
N GLU A 81 -13.76 -3.95 -6.33
CA GLU A 81 -14.73 -2.85 -6.24
C GLU A 81 -14.93 -2.37 -4.80
N ASP A 82 -13.86 -2.28 -4.01
CA ASP A 82 -13.90 -1.74 -2.65
C ASP A 82 -14.38 -0.29 -2.68
N ARG A 83 -14.93 0.18 -1.56
CA ARG A 83 -15.50 1.53 -1.47
C ARG A 83 -14.59 2.54 -0.79
N GLY A 84 -13.45 2.15 -0.30
CA GLY A 84 -12.56 3.05 0.40
C GLY A 84 -11.20 2.42 0.57
N PHE A 85 -10.36 3.06 1.36
CA PHE A 85 -9.04 2.53 1.69
C PHE A 85 -8.92 2.36 3.21
N GLU A 86 -8.68 1.14 3.66
CA GLU A 86 -8.72 0.76 5.06
C GLU A 86 -7.38 0.25 5.58
N VAL A 87 -7.12 0.52 6.85
CA VAL A 87 -6.00 -0.10 7.57
C VAL A 87 -6.56 -1.32 8.30
N LEU A 88 -6.02 -2.49 7.98
CA LEU A 88 -6.45 -3.75 8.59
C LEU A 88 -5.50 -4.17 9.71
N GLY A 89 -5.96 -5.12 10.54
CA GLY A 89 -5.13 -5.71 11.59
C GLY A 89 -3.96 -6.51 11.02
N THR A 90 -2.94 -6.71 11.85
CA THR A 90 -1.74 -7.46 11.49
C THR A 90 -2.07 -8.91 11.14
N ALA A 91 -1.49 -9.38 10.08
CA ALA A 91 -1.70 -10.75 9.60
C ALA A 91 -0.45 -11.61 9.74
#